data_e848edbeb49cfe2e569b79891879864a
#
_entry.id   e848edbeb49cfe2e569b79891879864a
#
_cell.length_a   1.000
_cell.length_b   1.000
_cell.length_c   1.000
_cell.angle_alpha   90.00
_cell.angle_beta   90.00
_cell.angle_gamma   90.00
#
_symmetry.space_group_name_H-M   'P 1'
#
loop_
_entity.id
_entity.type
_entity.pdbx_description
1 polymer ?
#
loop_
_entity_poly.entity_id
_entity_poly.type
_entity_poly.pdbx_seq_one_letter_code
_entity_poly.pdbx_strand_id
1 'polypeptide(L)'
;GYEQIKEENFNKVQNLLGNRPVIDDHEPNIVIGIDNTKIQTLDAKLNLNNVYWKDADYSWARRIDSDGSRTTKPTSFRDFLELGSLVYIGDHKDKKILSQVPVAEASFVAVDAIEGKLKAYVGGFDFSKSKFDRAANSKLLPGSSIKPFIYACAFENGLNPSTIFIDGPIIFDDEKLESIWRPRNNSGEFYGPIRLRESLIQSLNIVSIKLVQSLGLSLIHI
;
A
#
# COMPACT_ATOMS: atom_id res chain seq x y z
N GLY A 1 3.30 17.01 33.85
CA GLY A 1 3.09 15.62 33.73
C GLY A 1 1.73 15.13 34.19
N TYR A 2 1.68 13.91 34.57
CA TYR A 2 0.48 13.18 34.98
C TYR A 2 -0.33 13.90 36.11
N GLU A 3 0.35 14.54 37.07
CA GLU A 3 -0.27 15.29 38.17
C GLU A 3 -1.03 16.55 37.75
N GLN A 4 -0.88 17.01 36.50
CA GLN A 4 -1.55 18.21 36.00
C GLN A 4 -2.89 17.94 35.29
N ILE A 5 -3.24 16.67 35.04
CA ILE A 5 -4.53 16.35 34.46
C ILE A 5 -5.55 16.29 35.58
N LYS A 6 -6.34 17.36 35.77
CA LYS A 6 -7.42 17.41 36.72
C LYS A 6 -8.51 16.37 36.35
N GLU A 7 -9.26 15.90 37.37
CA GLU A 7 -10.33 14.89 37.21
C GLU A 7 -11.36 15.26 36.11
N GLU A 8 -11.68 16.53 35.97
CA GLU A 8 -12.52 17.06 34.87
C GLU A 8 -11.96 16.77 33.45
N ASN A 9 -10.64 16.61 33.32
CA ASN A 9 -10.00 16.32 32.05
C ASN A 9 -9.99 14.83 31.73
N PHE A 10 -10.08 13.95 32.75
CA PHE A 10 -10.18 12.50 32.53
C PHE A 10 -11.44 12.13 31.75
N ASN A 11 -12.61 12.68 32.13
CA ASN A 11 -13.83 12.47 31.40
C ASN A 11 -13.77 12.92 29.94
N LYS A 12 -13.09 14.04 29.68
CA LYS A 12 -12.88 14.52 28.31
C LYS A 12 -11.96 13.59 27.51
N VAL A 13 -10.89 13.09 28.13
CA VAL A 13 -9.97 12.14 27.51
C VAL A 13 -10.70 10.83 27.20
N GLN A 14 -11.46 10.27 28.16
CA GLN A 14 -12.24 9.06 27.95
C GLN A 14 -13.24 9.20 26.82
N ASN A 15 -14.00 10.32 26.78
CA ASN A 15 -14.94 10.58 25.71
C ASN A 15 -14.25 10.76 24.34
N LEU A 16 -13.12 11.44 24.32
CA LEU A 16 -12.34 11.65 23.09
C LEU A 16 -11.81 10.31 22.53
N LEU A 17 -11.26 9.46 23.38
CA LEU A 17 -10.68 8.18 22.99
C LEU A 17 -11.74 7.12 22.77
N GLY A 18 -12.79 7.09 23.61
CA GLY A 18 -13.89 6.11 23.52
C GLY A 18 -14.71 6.22 22.22
N ASN A 19 -14.73 7.40 21.59
CA ASN A 19 -15.35 7.60 20.27
C ASN A 19 -14.44 7.21 19.10
N ARG A 20 -13.21 6.76 19.35
CA ARG A 20 -12.27 6.32 18.34
C ARG A 20 -12.25 4.80 18.24
N PRO A 21 -12.27 4.25 17.03
CA PRO A 21 -12.21 2.80 16.87
C PRO A 21 -10.84 2.25 17.34
N VAL A 22 -10.88 1.10 18.00
CA VAL A 22 -9.73 0.21 18.08
C VAL A 22 -9.62 -0.48 16.72
N ILE A 23 -8.44 -0.47 16.12
CA ILE A 23 -8.23 -0.99 14.78
C ILE A 23 -7.15 -2.07 14.87
N ASP A 24 -7.56 -3.32 14.64
CA ASP A 24 -6.75 -4.51 14.92
C ASP A 24 -6.33 -4.50 16.41
N ASP A 25 -5.04 -4.55 16.71
CA ASP A 25 -4.48 -4.43 18.08
C ASP A 25 -4.07 -2.99 18.44
N HIS A 26 -4.43 -2.01 17.61
CA HIS A 26 -4.04 -0.61 17.77
C HIS A 26 -5.10 0.17 18.55
N GLU A 27 -4.75 0.58 19.77
CA GLU A 27 -5.63 1.34 20.65
C GLU A 27 -5.34 2.85 20.57
N PRO A 28 -6.38 3.71 20.51
CA PRO A 28 -6.19 5.15 20.57
C PRO A 28 -5.72 5.58 21.97
N ASN A 29 -4.70 6.40 22.01
CA ASN A 29 -4.07 6.92 23.23
C ASN A 29 -3.81 8.42 23.09
N ILE A 30 -3.71 9.12 24.23
CA ILE A 30 -3.27 10.52 24.30
C ILE A 30 -1.91 10.61 24.96
N VAL A 31 -1.02 11.42 24.39
CA VAL A 31 0.33 11.65 24.93
C VAL A 31 0.25 12.61 26.11
N ILE A 32 0.72 12.18 27.29
CA ILE A 32 0.71 12.95 28.53
C ILE A 32 2.11 13.28 29.04
N GLY A 33 3.14 12.66 28.48
CA GLY A 33 4.54 12.90 28.81
C GLY A 33 5.46 12.55 27.64
N ILE A 34 6.49 13.34 27.44
CA ILE A 34 7.52 13.10 26.42
C ILE A 34 8.89 13.41 27.01
N ASP A 35 9.79 12.44 27.01
CA ASP A 35 11.20 12.64 27.26
C ASP A 35 12.06 12.18 26.06
N ASN A 36 13.37 12.18 26.22
CA ASN A 36 14.28 11.85 25.11
C ASN A 36 14.26 10.37 24.73
N THR A 37 13.73 9.50 25.58
CA THR A 37 13.81 8.04 25.44
C THR A 37 12.45 7.39 25.31
N LYS A 38 11.39 8.02 25.79
CA LYS A 38 10.04 7.46 25.80
C LYS A 38 8.96 8.52 25.74
N ILE A 39 7.76 8.07 25.42
CA ILE A 39 6.50 8.77 25.68
C ILE A 39 5.68 8.03 26.72
N GLN A 40 4.85 8.78 27.44
CA GLN A 40 3.82 8.27 28.32
C GLN A 40 2.47 8.60 27.71
N THR A 41 1.59 7.61 27.65
CA THR A 41 0.27 7.77 27.04
C THR A 41 -0.82 7.20 27.93
N LEU A 42 -2.05 7.72 27.81
CA LEU A 42 -3.25 7.17 28.45
C LEU A 42 -4.17 6.59 27.36
N ASP A 43 -4.69 5.40 27.61
CA ASP A 43 -5.77 4.81 26.82
C ASP A 43 -7.16 5.28 27.28
N ALA A 44 -8.24 4.81 26.61
CA ALA A 44 -9.62 5.14 26.96
C ALA A 44 -10.05 4.65 28.35
N LYS A 45 -9.34 3.68 28.95
CA LYS A 45 -9.56 3.16 30.30
C LYS A 45 -8.71 3.87 31.34
N LEU A 46 -7.93 4.89 30.91
CA LEU A 46 -6.96 5.64 31.72
C LEU A 46 -5.76 4.78 32.19
N ASN A 47 -5.46 3.67 31.53
CA ASN A 47 -4.24 2.94 31.79
C ASN A 47 -3.04 3.72 31.24
N LEU A 48 -1.98 3.79 32.05
CA LEU A 48 -0.72 4.43 31.68
C LEU A 48 0.12 3.47 30.86
N ASN A 49 0.47 3.84 29.65
CA ASN A 49 1.39 3.11 28.80
C ASN A 49 2.71 3.87 28.64
N ASN A 50 3.84 3.13 28.64
CA ASN A 50 5.15 3.68 28.30
C ASN A 50 5.61 3.09 26.98
N VAL A 51 5.98 3.94 26.05
CA VAL A 51 6.49 3.57 24.73
C VAL A 51 7.90 4.09 24.59
N TYR A 52 8.86 3.21 24.35
CA TYR A 52 10.27 3.57 24.31
C TYR A 52 10.77 3.70 22.88
N TRP A 53 11.61 4.71 22.63
CA TRP A 53 12.20 4.96 21.32
C TRP A 53 12.97 3.78 20.74
N LYS A 54 13.68 3.05 21.60
CA LYS A 54 14.52 1.90 21.23
C LYS A 54 13.74 0.63 20.84
N ASP A 55 12.43 0.56 21.12
CA ASP A 55 11.65 -0.66 20.97
C ASP A 55 11.15 -0.90 19.54
N ALA A 56 11.17 0.13 18.69
CA ALA A 56 10.83 0.02 17.27
C ALA A 56 11.60 1.05 16.42
N ASP A 57 11.60 0.85 15.11
CA ASP A 57 12.10 1.85 14.16
C ASP A 57 11.00 2.86 13.83
N TYR A 58 11.17 4.07 14.32
CA TYR A 58 10.27 5.20 14.07
C TYR A 58 10.77 6.14 12.95
N SER A 59 11.73 5.69 12.14
CA SER A 59 12.27 6.47 11.02
C SER A 59 11.24 6.86 9.96
N TRP A 60 10.08 6.21 9.95
CA TRP A 60 8.94 6.51 9.08
C TRP A 60 8.11 7.71 9.52
N ALA A 61 8.13 8.03 10.83
CA ALA A 61 7.27 9.07 11.39
C ALA A 61 7.65 10.46 10.87
N ARG A 62 6.67 11.27 10.54
CA ARG A 62 6.83 12.65 10.09
C ARG A 62 5.67 13.48 10.61
N ARG A 63 5.96 14.69 11.03
CA ARG A 63 4.95 15.73 11.18
C ARG A 63 4.76 16.42 9.83
N ILE A 64 3.52 16.69 9.50
CA ILE A 64 3.16 17.52 8.35
C ILE A 64 2.81 18.88 8.90
N ASP A 65 3.56 19.91 8.51
CA ASP A 65 3.32 21.28 8.91
C ASP A 65 2.15 21.90 8.14
N SER A 66 1.69 23.07 8.57
CA SER A 66 0.52 23.74 7.99
C SER A 66 0.66 24.11 6.50
N ASP A 67 1.88 24.21 6.00
CA ASP A 67 2.21 24.43 4.59
C ASP A 67 2.30 23.13 3.76
N GLY A 68 2.08 21.96 4.39
CA GLY A 68 2.19 20.65 3.77
C GLY A 68 3.61 20.09 3.70
N SER A 69 4.60 20.83 4.22
CA SER A 69 5.97 20.32 4.30
C SER A 69 6.07 19.20 5.34
N ARG A 70 7.04 18.29 5.12
CA ARG A 70 7.30 17.18 6.04
C ARG A 70 8.58 17.42 6.80
N THR A 71 8.55 17.16 8.11
CA THR A 71 9.75 17.19 8.93
C THR A 71 10.81 16.19 8.44
N THR A 72 12.05 16.42 8.80
CA THR A 72 13.17 15.51 8.53
C THR A 72 12.99 14.17 9.27
N LYS A 73 13.83 13.19 8.97
CA LYS A 73 13.84 11.92 9.69
C LYS A 73 14.01 12.17 11.19
N PRO A 74 13.08 11.69 12.05
CA PRO A 74 13.14 11.97 13.47
C PRO A 74 14.25 11.17 14.16
N THR A 75 14.77 11.72 15.24
CA THR A 75 15.73 11.12 16.16
C THR A 75 15.14 10.85 17.53
N SER A 76 13.98 11.46 17.81
CA SER A 76 13.23 11.29 19.05
C SER A 76 11.73 11.50 18.81
N PHE A 77 10.91 11.14 19.79
CA PHE A 77 9.47 11.44 19.74
C PHE A 77 9.16 12.92 19.72
N ARG A 78 10.02 13.77 20.28
CA ARG A 78 9.84 15.24 20.31
C ARG A 78 9.86 15.89 18.94
N ASP A 79 10.45 15.20 17.95
CA ASP A 79 10.56 15.75 16.60
C ASP A 79 9.22 15.78 15.86
N PHE A 80 8.22 15.00 16.34
CA PHE A 80 6.92 14.90 15.66
C PHE A 80 5.71 14.78 16.59
N LEU A 81 5.89 14.65 17.92
CA LEU A 81 4.81 14.58 18.89
C LEU A 81 4.89 15.74 19.89
N GLU A 82 3.72 16.13 20.38
CA GLU A 82 3.52 17.12 21.43
C GLU A 82 2.62 16.54 22.53
N LEU A 83 2.62 17.16 23.72
CA LEU A 83 1.66 16.83 24.77
C LEU A 83 0.23 17.03 24.25
N GLY A 84 -0.62 16.06 24.50
CA GLY A 84 -2.00 16.06 23.98
C GLY A 84 -2.13 15.45 22.57
N SER A 85 -1.03 15.05 21.92
CA SER A 85 -1.11 14.33 20.64
C SER A 85 -1.92 13.06 20.78
N LEU A 86 -2.87 12.84 19.85
CA LEU A 86 -3.58 11.58 19.71
C LEU A 86 -2.74 10.63 18.87
N VAL A 87 -2.49 9.45 19.43
CA VAL A 87 -1.66 8.41 18.82
C VAL A 87 -2.34 7.05 18.91
N TYR A 88 -1.93 6.12 18.07
CA TYR A 88 -2.29 4.72 18.20
C TYR A 88 -1.12 3.93 18.79
N ILE A 89 -1.42 3.08 19.76
CA ILE A 89 -0.45 2.21 20.44
C ILE A 89 -0.84 0.77 20.13
N GLY A 90 0.08 0.02 19.56
CA GLY A 90 -0.07 -1.41 19.30
C GLY A 90 0.87 -2.25 20.19
N ASP A 91 0.65 -3.55 20.19
CA ASP A 91 1.51 -4.52 20.86
C ASP A 91 2.44 -5.20 19.86
N HIS A 92 3.73 -5.25 20.18
CA HIS A 92 4.73 -5.97 19.39
C HIS A 92 5.73 -6.68 20.31
N LYS A 93 5.74 -8.01 20.29
CA LYS A 93 6.65 -8.83 21.12
C LYS A 93 6.63 -8.40 22.59
N ASP A 94 5.45 -8.33 23.18
CA ASP A 94 5.20 -7.93 24.58
C ASP A 94 5.62 -6.48 24.92
N LYS A 95 5.78 -5.63 23.92
CA LYS A 95 6.11 -4.22 24.09
C LYS A 95 5.05 -3.34 23.45
N LYS A 96 4.74 -2.23 24.15
CA LYS A 96 3.92 -1.17 23.57
C LYS A 96 4.74 -0.35 22.58
N ILE A 97 4.27 -0.23 21.36
CA ILE A 97 4.90 0.58 20.31
C ILE A 97 3.94 1.64 19.79
N LEU A 98 4.50 2.78 19.39
CA LEU A 98 3.77 3.76 18.60
C LEU A 98 3.49 3.19 17.21
N SER A 99 2.25 3.28 16.79
CA SER A 99 1.79 2.79 15.50
C SER A 99 0.99 3.85 14.76
N GLN A 100 0.75 3.60 13.50
CA GLN A 100 -0.10 4.42 12.66
C GLN A 100 -1.07 3.54 11.89
N VAL A 101 -2.35 3.87 11.99
CA VAL A 101 -3.37 3.25 11.13
C VAL A 101 -3.06 3.62 9.68
N PRO A 102 -2.83 2.65 8.80
CA PRO A 102 -2.48 2.93 7.42
C PRO A 102 -3.62 3.66 6.70
N VAL A 103 -3.28 4.70 5.95
CA VAL A 103 -4.22 5.37 5.03
C VAL A 103 -4.43 4.51 3.78
N ALA A 104 -3.36 3.89 3.30
CA ALA A 104 -3.43 2.95 2.20
C ALA A 104 -4.16 1.67 2.61
N GLU A 105 -4.92 1.13 1.69
CA GLU A 105 -5.64 -0.12 1.87
C GLU A 105 -5.14 -1.13 0.83
N ALA A 106 -5.12 -2.39 1.21
CA ALA A 106 -4.74 -3.49 0.34
C ALA A 106 -5.66 -4.68 0.56
N SER A 107 -5.74 -5.53 -0.44
CA SER A 107 -6.37 -6.84 -0.34
C SER A 107 -5.39 -7.92 -0.72
N PHE A 108 -5.64 -9.14 -0.26
CA PHE A 108 -4.81 -10.29 -0.56
C PHE A 108 -5.67 -11.50 -0.86
N VAL A 109 -5.34 -12.20 -1.93
CA VAL A 109 -6.00 -13.46 -2.31
C VAL A 109 -4.92 -14.49 -2.65
N ALA A 110 -5.01 -15.66 -2.05
CA ALA A 110 -4.18 -16.81 -2.41
C ALA A 110 -5.05 -17.95 -2.92
N VAL A 111 -4.67 -18.48 -4.06
CA VAL A 111 -5.38 -19.57 -4.75
C VAL A 111 -4.41 -20.72 -4.98
N ASP A 112 -4.87 -21.94 -4.75
CA ASP A 112 -4.12 -23.15 -5.11
C ASP A 112 -3.97 -23.21 -6.62
N ALA A 113 -2.73 -23.35 -7.09
CA ALA A 113 -2.43 -23.32 -8.53
C ALA A 113 -2.89 -24.56 -9.29
N ILE A 114 -3.12 -25.69 -8.59
CA ILE A 114 -3.53 -26.97 -9.21
C ILE A 114 -5.04 -27.11 -9.19
N GLU A 115 -5.65 -26.87 -8.00
CA GLU A 115 -7.07 -27.13 -7.79
C GLU A 115 -7.94 -25.88 -7.96
N GLY A 116 -7.34 -24.68 -8.07
CA GLY A 116 -8.05 -23.41 -8.13
C GLY A 116 -8.78 -23.02 -6.85
N LYS A 117 -8.53 -23.75 -5.75
CA LYS A 117 -9.21 -23.52 -4.47
C LYS A 117 -8.65 -22.27 -3.76
N LEU A 118 -9.54 -21.48 -3.20
CA LEU A 118 -9.18 -20.34 -2.37
C LEU A 118 -8.52 -20.83 -1.07
N LYS A 119 -7.30 -20.38 -0.78
CA LYS A 119 -6.53 -20.72 0.42
C LYS A 119 -6.50 -19.59 1.45
N ALA A 120 -6.46 -18.34 0.99
CA ALA A 120 -6.56 -17.18 1.85
C ALA A 120 -7.27 -16.04 1.13
N TYR A 121 -8.00 -15.25 1.90
CA TYR A 121 -8.75 -14.11 1.39
C TYR A 121 -8.80 -12.99 2.43
N VAL A 122 -8.29 -11.81 2.09
CA VAL A 122 -8.31 -10.62 2.92
C VAL A 122 -8.79 -9.45 2.06
N GLY A 123 -9.96 -8.91 2.37
CA GLY A 123 -10.60 -7.83 1.58
C GLY A 123 -10.14 -6.42 1.94
N GLY A 124 -9.43 -6.23 3.05
CA GLY A 124 -8.96 -4.92 3.52
C GLY A 124 -8.12 -5.05 4.78
N PHE A 125 -7.64 -3.93 5.32
CA PHE A 125 -6.81 -3.90 6.52
C PHE A 125 -7.61 -4.30 7.77
N ASP A 126 -8.73 -3.61 8.00
CA ASP A 126 -9.60 -3.86 9.16
C ASP A 126 -11.05 -3.54 8.83
N PHE A 127 -11.98 -4.42 9.26
CA PHE A 127 -13.40 -4.32 8.96
C PHE A 127 -14.08 -3.15 9.68
N SER A 128 -13.62 -2.78 10.88
CA SER A 128 -14.15 -1.64 11.62
C SER A 128 -13.79 -0.31 10.95
N LYS A 129 -12.60 -0.25 10.30
CA LYS A 129 -12.15 0.90 9.53
C LYS A 129 -12.88 1.02 8.19
N SER A 130 -13.04 -0.09 7.47
CA SER A 130 -13.69 -0.12 6.16
C SER A 130 -14.34 -1.47 5.87
N LYS A 131 -15.64 -1.44 5.63
CA LYS A 131 -16.42 -2.64 5.24
C LYS A 131 -16.32 -2.96 3.76
N PHE A 132 -15.60 -2.15 2.97
CA PHE A 132 -15.46 -2.35 1.54
C PHE A 132 -14.47 -3.48 1.26
N ASP A 133 -14.96 -4.55 0.67
CA ASP A 133 -14.14 -5.67 0.22
C ASP A 133 -13.44 -5.33 -1.10
N ARG A 134 -12.15 -5.05 -1.01
CA ARG A 134 -11.33 -4.65 -2.16
C ARG A 134 -10.97 -5.80 -3.07
N ALA A 135 -10.91 -7.01 -2.55
CA ALA A 135 -10.59 -8.17 -3.36
C ALA A 135 -11.73 -8.49 -4.35
N ALA A 136 -13.00 -8.36 -3.91
CA ALA A 136 -14.16 -8.65 -4.75
C ALA A 136 -14.66 -7.42 -5.53
N ASN A 137 -14.58 -6.23 -4.94
CA ASN A 137 -15.35 -5.08 -5.44
C ASN A 137 -14.49 -3.94 -6.02
N SER A 138 -13.16 -3.96 -5.87
CA SER A 138 -12.30 -2.95 -6.49
C SER A 138 -12.28 -3.11 -8.02
N LYS A 139 -12.55 -2.02 -8.72
CA LYS A 139 -12.43 -1.93 -10.17
C LYS A 139 -11.16 -1.16 -10.51
N LEU A 140 -10.03 -1.82 -10.42
CA LEU A 140 -8.72 -1.23 -10.70
C LEU A 140 -8.20 -1.70 -12.06
N LEU A 141 -7.42 -0.85 -12.71
CA LEU A 141 -6.69 -1.25 -13.91
C LEU A 141 -5.66 -2.31 -13.54
N PRO A 142 -5.62 -3.46 -14.24
CA PRO A 142 -4.71 -4.56 -13.93
C PRO A 142 -3.22 -4.19 -14.13
N GLY A 143 -2.95 -3.15 -14.91
CA GLY A 143 -1.59 -2.77 -15.29
C GLY A 143 -0.86 -3.93 -15.94
N SER A 144 0.43 -4.12 -15.62
CA SER A 144 1.22 -5.22 -16.18
C SER A 144 0.81 -6.61 -15.70
N SER A 145 -0.09 -6.74 -14.73
CA SER A 145 -0.62 -8.05 -14.31
C SER A 145 -1.44 -8.74 -15.38
N ILE A 146 -1.89 -8.02 -16.42
CA ILE A 146 -2.57 -8.60 -17.58
C ILE A 146 -1.62 -9.33 -18.54
N LYS A 147 -0.31 -9.01 -18.52
CA LYS A 147 0.65 -9.56 -19.50
C LYS A 147 0.74 -11.08 -19.52
N PRO A 148 0.79 -11.79 -18.38
CA PRO A 148 0.77 -13.26 -18.41
C PRO A 148 -0.39 -13.85 -19.21
N PHE A 149 -1.58 -13.24 -19.13
CA PHE A 149 -2.76 -13.70 -19.90
C PHE A 149 -2.60 -13.41 -21.40
N ILE A 150 -2.06 -12.26 -21.78
CA ILE A 150 -1.74 -11.93 -23.18
C ILE A 150 -0.75 -12.95 -23.75
N TYR A 151 0.30 -13.30 -22.99
CA TYR A 151 1.31 -14.27 -23.43
C TYR A 151 0.76 -15.70 -23.46
N ALA A 152 -0.09 -16.10 -22.51
CA ALA A 152 -0.78 -17.39 -22.55
C ALA A 152 -1.62 -17.51 -23.82
N CYS A 153 -2.42 -16.49 -24.12
CA CYS A 153 -3.21 -16.44 -25.36
C CYS A 153 -2.31 -16.52 -26.60
N ALA A 154 -1.15 -15.84 -26.61
CA ALA A 154 -0.20 -15.91 -27.70
C ALA A 154 0.35 -17.33 -27.90
N PHE A 155 0.63 -18.06 -26.84
CA PHE A 155 1.13 -19.43 -26.90
C PHE A 155 0.04 -20.41 -27.37
N GLU A 156 -1.20 -20.22 -26.97
CA GLU A 156 -2.34 -21.00 -27.48
C GLU A 156 -2.57 -20.79 -28.98
N ASN A 157 -2.18 -19.61 -29.49
CA ASN A 157 -2.27 -19.29 -30.93
C ASN A 157 -0.97 -19.59 -31.69
N GLY A 158 -0.13 -20.51 -31.22
CA GLY A 158 1.00 -21.08 -31.93
C GLY A 158 2.34 -20.38 -31.76
N LEU A 159 2.39 -19.30 -30.97
CA LEU A 159 3.66 -18.72 -30.55
C LEU A 159 4.31 -19.56 -29.44
N ASN A 160 5.58 -19.33 -29.16
CA ASN A 160 6.27 -20.03 -28.07
C ASN A 160 7.26 -19.10 -27.35
N PRO A 161 7.76 -19.47 -26.17
CA PRO A 161 8.67 -18.61 -25.39
C PRO A 161 9.96 -18.19 -26.12
N SER A 162 10.36 -18.91 -27.17
CA SER A 162 11.57 -18.60 -27.98
C SER A 162 11.25 -17.73 -29.19
N THR A 163 9.96 -17.49 -29.50
CA THR A 163 9.57 -16.59 -30.59
C THR A 163 10.14 -15.21 -30.38
N ILE A 164 10.71 -14.63 -31.45
CA ILE A 164 11.38 -13.32 -31.41
C ILE A 164 10.39 -12.25 -31.88
N PHE A 165 10.29 -11.19 -31.10
CA PHE A 165 9.64 -9.93 -31.46
C PHE A 165 10.65 -8.79 -31.47
N ILE A 166 10.39 -7.74 -32.24
CA ILE A 166 11.20 -6.53 -32.24
C ILE A 166 10.67 -5.56 -31.19
N ASP A 167 11.42 -5.37 -30.13
CA ASP A 167 11.18 -4.30 -29.16
C ASP A 167 11.76 -2.99 -29.72
N GLY A 168 10.92 -2.20 -30.34
CA GLY A 168 11.29 -0.96 -31.00
C GLY A 168 10.10 -0.01 -31.11
N PRO A 169 10.32 1.26 -31.38
CA PRO A 169 9.30 2.30 -31.39
C PRO A 169 8.05 1.91 -32.18
N ILE A 170 6.90 2.23 -31.65
CA ILE A 170 5.61 2.16 -32.32
C ILE A 170 4.96 3.56 -32.22
N ILE A 171 4.32 3.95 -33.29
CA ILE A 171 3.53 5.17 -33.35
C ILE A 171 2.10 4.77 -33.75
N PHE A 172 1.13 5.15 -32.94
CA PHE A 172 -0.27 5.04 -33.27
C PHE A 172 -0.77 6.43 -33.66
N ASP A 173 -1.10 6.56 -34.94
CA ASP A 173 -1.72 7.75 -35.51
C ASP A 173 -3.16 7.34 -35.88
N ASP A 174 -4.06 7.44 -34.91
CA ASP A 174 -5.49 7.13 -35.08
C ASP A 174 -6.26 8.41 -34.92
N GLU A 175 -7.05 8.74 -35.93
CA GLU A 175 -7.91 9.95 -35.97
C GLU A 175 -8.89 10.04 -34.79
N LYS A 176 -9.14 8.92 -34.11
CA LYS A 176 -9.99 8.87 -32.90
C LYS A 176 -9.26 9.19 -31.61
N LEU A 177 -7.91 9.28 -31.64
CA LEU A 177 -7.12 9.66 -30.49
C LEU A 177 -6.93 11.20 -30.50
N GLU A 178 -7.11 11.81 -29.32
CA GLU A 178 -6.88 13.26 -29.13
C GLU A 178 -5.42 13.67 -29.40
N SER A 179 -4.49 12.69 -29.40
CA SER A 179 -3.07 12.91 -29.64
C SER A 179 -2.38 11.64 -30.16
N ILE A 180 -1.27 11.81 -30.88
CA ILE A 180 -0.43 10.69 -31.32
C ILE A 180 0.08 9.92 -30.10
N TRP A 181 -0.28 8.64 -30.00
CA TRP A 181 0.18 7.77 -28.91
C TRP A 181 1.50 7.12 -29.24
N ARG A 182 2.50 7.36 -28.38
CA ARG A 182 3.88 6.82 -28.51
C ARG A 182 4.24 6.03 -27.24
N PRO A 183 3.82 4.77 -27.15
CA PRO A 183 4.15 3.96 -25.98
C PRO A 183 5.66 3.73 -25.84
N ARG A 184 6.11 3.56 -24.59
CA ARG A 184 7.49 3.25 -24.24
C ARG A 184 7.55 2.15 -23.20
N ASN A 185 8.69 1.47 -23.14
CA ASN A 185 9.02 0.62 -22.00
C ASN A 185 9.25 1.47 -20.76
N ASN A 186 9.07 0.89 -19.56
CA ASN A 186 9.26 1.61 -18.31
C ASN A 186 10.73 2.08 -18.13
N SER A 187 11.68 1.34 -18.69
CA SER A 187 13.10 1.72 -18.73
C SER A 187 13.37 2.93 -19.64
N GLY A 188 12.47 3.25 -20.55
CA GLY A 188 12.69 4.23 -21.62
C GLY A 188 13.49 3.72 -22.81
N GLU A 189 14.05 2.51 -22.72
CA GLU A 189 14.94 1.91 -23.73
C GLU A 189 14.21 0.88 -24.60
N PHE A 190 14.81 0.57 -25.75
CA PHE A 190 14.38 -0.47 -26.68
C PHE A 190 15.51 -1.50 -26.85
N TYR A 191 15.14 -2.78 -26.84
CA TYR A 191 16.09 -3.89 -26.83
C TYR A 191 16.27 -4.57 -28.19
N GLY A 192 15.51 -4.14 -29.22
CA GLY A 192 15.58 -4.73 -30.55
C GLY A 192 14.99 -6.16 -30.58
N PRO A 193 15.61 -7.10 -31.32
CA PRO A 193 15.13 -8.49 -31.37
C PRO A 193 15.24 -9.17 -30.00
N ILE A 194 14.10 -9.55 -29.42
CA ILE A 194 14.03 -10.15 -28.08
C ILE A 194 13.05 -11.32 -28.06
N ARG A 195 13.36 -12.36 -27.30
CA ARG A 195 12.47 -13.51 -27.13
C ARG A 195 11.29 -13.15 -26.24
N LEU A 196 10.13 -13.78 -26.47
CA LEU A 196 8.94 -13.57 -25.66
C LEU A 196 9.19 -13.87 -24.17
N ARG A 197 9.98 -14.88 -23.84
CA ARG A 197 10.36 -15.19 -22.47
C ARG A 197 11.03 -13.99 -21.78
N GLU A 198 12.07 -13.45 -22.37
CA GLU A 198 12.80 -12.30 -21.83
C GLU A 198 11.92 -11.05 -21.77
N SER A 199 11.09 -10.86 -22.78
CA SER A 199 10.15 -9.75 -22.82
C SER A 199 9.13 -9.78 -21.68
N LEU A 200 8.60 -10.97 -21.36
CA LEU A 200 7.71 -11.13 -20.21
C LEU A 200 8.45 -10.92 -18.89
N ILE A 201 9.65 -11.47 -18.72
CA ILE A 201 10.49 -11.29 -17.51
C ILE A 201 10.76 -9.82 -17.25
N GLN A 202 11.10 -9.05 -18.29
CA GLN A 202 11.39 -7.61 -18.21
C GLN A 202 10.13 -6.75 -18.24
N SER A 203 8.96 -7.39 -18.40
CA SER A 203 7.67 -6.68 -18.47
C SER A 203 7.64 -5.59 -19.56
N LEU A 204 8.17 -5.87 -20.75
CA LEU A 204 8.25 -4.91 -21.85
C LEU A 204 6.83 -4.54 -22.36
N ASN A 205 6.58 -3.25 -22.51
CA ASN A 205 5.29 -2.76 -22.98
C ASN A 205 5.13 -2.93 -24.49
N ILE A 206 6.18 -2.60 -25.24
CA ILE A 206 6.12 -2.59 -26.72
C ILE A 206 5.83 -3.97 -27.28
N VAL A 207 6.50 -5.01 -26.78
CA VAL A 207 6.27 -6.39 -27.24
C VAL A 207 4.85 -6.84 -26.87
N SER A 208 4.38 -6.50 -25.67
CA SER A 208 3.01 -6.83 -25.24
C SER A 208 1.96 -6.17 -26.15
N ILE A 209 2.16 -4.91 -26.55
CA ILE A 209 1.29 -4.21 -27.50
C ILE A 209 1.31 -4.90 -28.87
N LYS A 210 2.49 -5.25 -29.39
CA LYS A 210 2.63 -5.99 -30.66
C LYS A 210 1.96 -7.36 -30.63
N LEU A 211 2.03 -8.06 -29.50
CA LEU A 211 1.30 -9.33 -29.32
C LEU A 211 -0.20 -9.12 -29.42
N VAL A 212 -0.74 -8.13 -28.70
CA VAL A 212 -2.18 -7.79 -28.77
C VAL A 212 -2.60 -7.44 -30.20
N GLN A 213 -1.78 -6.67 -30.91
CA GLN A 213 -2.06 -6.33 -32.32
C GLN A 213 -2.06 -7.57 -33.22
N SER A 214 -1.11 -8.51 -33.02
CA SER A 214 -1.00 -9.71 -33.85
C SER A 214 -2.11 -10.73 -33.59
N LEU A 215 -2.60 -10.79 -32.35
CA LEU A 215 -3.67 -11.70 -31.92
C LEU A 215 -5.08 -11.17 -32.23
N GLY A 216 -5.21 -9.85 -32.26
CA GLY A 216 -6.50 -9.17 -32.30
C GLY A 216 -7.13 -9.03 -30.91
N LEU A 217 -7.82 -7.89 -30.70
CA LEU A 217 -8.46 -7.56 -29.41
C LEU A 217 -9.57 -8.54 -29.00
N SER A 218 -10.23 -9.20 -29.96
CA SER A 218 -11.31 -10.15 -29.70
C SER A 218 -10.85 -11.39 -28.95
N LEU A 219 -9.60 -11.78 -29.05
CA LEU A 219 -9.03 -12.94 -28.35
C LEU A 219 -8.69 -12.68 -26.87
N ILE A 220 -8.71 -11.42 -26.43
CA ILE A 220 -8.43 -11.00 -25.05
C ILE A 220 -9.73 -10.81 -24.26
N HIS A 221 -10.86 -10.74 -24.92
CA HIS A 221 -12.19 -10.74 -24.33
C HIS A 221 -12.65 -12.20 -24.10
N ILE A 222 -12.11 -12.79 -23.02
CA ILE A 222 -12.59 -14.07 -22.49
C ILE A 222 -13.67 -13.79 -21.46
#